data_2bc4d62c839cb08f06a0d4a400ffcbf6
#
_entry.id   2bc4d62c839cb08f06a0d4a400ffcbf6
#
_cell.length_a   1.000
_cell.length_b   1.000
_cell.length_c   1.000
_cell.angle_alpha   90.00
_cell.angle_beta   90.00
_cell.angle_gamma   90.00
#
_symmetry.space_group_name_H-M   'P 1'
#
loop_
_entity.id
_entity.type
_entity.pdbx_description
1 polymer ?
#
loop_
_entity_poly.entity_id
_entity_poly.type
_entity_poly.pdbx_seq_one_letter_code
_entity_poly.pdbx_strand_id
1 'polypeptide(L)'
;MRSLLPFVLVLLSATPLEAYPLDGASRTGIRRLTGYRLIQEGKIKGSMRLPVGALLSSDQIHLHLKGANDSFDVDVRTPHDPYLQAGIERIFTGRDPSYSLALLDISDPRRPLYASLRPDEKKIPGSLGKLCVVTGLFGALADSWPSIAARERVLRETIVEADSFIYRDGKTVPIYHEGDAAVVNRQVQLGDRFNLWEWLDHMLSQSSNAAGSMVWKQAMLIRRFGLAYPPARAEETAFLKNIPKTELSALALAALEKPLTAAGIDASRLRLGTFFTRNASAAVPGTASYACPGELLRWLVKLEQGKIVDEWSSLEIKKLLYFVRPRYRYASSPALLKAAVFFKSGSLFECRPEPGYHCGQYRGNQTNLMHSVAIVESGKRVYLVAMMSNVLKANSAVEHQTIAGEIERLIQSRPG
;
A
#
# COMPACT_ATOMS: atom_id res chain seq x y z
N MET A 1 -9.32 58.16 41.45
CA MET A 1 -8.88 56.76 41.62
C MET A 1 -9.34 55.99 40.38
N ARG A 2 -8.44 55.70 39.42
CA ARG A 2 -8.72 54.90 38.21
C ARG A 2 -8.18 53.50 38.49
N SER A 3 -9.11 52.54 38.55
CA SER A 3 -8.81 51.13 38.72
C SER A 3 -8.26 50.56 37.40
N LEU A 4 -7.03 50.09 37.40
CA LEU A 4 -6.39 49.31 36.32
C LEU A 4 -6.70 47.82 36.56
N LEU A 5 -7.58 47.23 35.72
CA LEU A 5 -7.72 45.77 35.65
C LEU A 5 -6.49 45.19 34.90
N PRO A 6 -5.86 44.13 35.42
CA PRO A 6 -4.81 43.44 34.68
C PRO A 6 -5.43 42.55 33.60
N PHE A 7 -5.02 42.77 32.35
CA PHE A 7 -5.29 41.86 31.23
C PHE A 7 -4.40 40.64 31.41
N VAL A 8 -5.02 39.50 31.77
CA VAL A 8 -4.33 38.20 31.78
C VAL A 8 -4.32 37.67 30.33
N LEU A 9 -3.16 37.74 29.68
CA LEU A 9 -2.92 37.15 28.36
C LEU A 9 -2.78 35.65 28.54
N VAL A 10 -3.85 34.88 28.28
CA VAL A 10 -3.79 33.43 28.20
C VAL A 10 -3.06 33.07 26.90
N LEU A 11 -1.78 32.76 26.99
CA LEU A 11 -1.02 32.13 25.94
C LEU A 11 -1.56 30.69 25.76
N LEU A 12 -2.49 30.52 24.84
CA LEU A 12 -2.82 29.18 24.30
C LEU A 12 -1.56 28.66 23.61
N SER A 13 -0.81 27.80 24.31
CA SER A 13 0.24 27.00 23.70
C SER A 13 -0.45 26.04 22.72
N ALA A 14 -0.48 26.41 21.44
CA ALA A 14 -0.84 25.48 20.38
C ALA A 14 0.19 24.34 20.40
N THR A 15 -0.18 23.18 20.93
CA THR A 15 0.60 21.96 20.74
C THR A 15 0.74 21.77 19.23
N PRO A 16 1.96 21.60 18.69
CA PRO A 16 2.11 21.31 17.26
C PRO A 16 1.31 20.06 16.94
N LEU A 17 0.40 20.17 15.96
CA LEU A 17 -0.33 19.02 15.43
C LEU A 17 0.71 18.00 14.96
N GLU A 18 0.69 16.81 15.55
CA GLU A 18 1.49 15.68 15.08
C GLU A 18 1.06 15.36 13.64
N ALA A 19 2.01 15.00 12.78
CA ALA A 19 1.80 14.70 11.37
C ALA A 19 2.64 13.49 10.95
N TYR A 20 2.20 12.77 9.94
CA TYR A 20 3.00 11.68 9.38
C TYR A 20 4.37 12.19 8.90
N PRO A 21 5.44 11.42 9.19
CA PRO A 21 5.50 10.20 9.99
C PRO A 21 5.62 10.45 11.50
N LEU A 22 5.19 11.59 11.97
CA LEU A 22 5.36 12.06 13.35
C LEU A 22 4.18 11.70 14.26
N ASP A 23 3.08 11.20 13.69
CA ASP A 23 1.99 10.58 14.42
C ASP A 23 2.50 9.28 15.09
N GLY A 24 2.85 9.31 16.34
CA GLY A 24 3.49 8.20 17.04
C GLY A 24 2.62 6.96 17.22
N ALA A 25 3.18 5.93 17.86
CA ALA A 25 2.53 4.63 18.09
C ALA A 25 1.21 4.73 18.87
N SER A 26 1.07 5.71 19.75
CA SER A 26 -0.18 5.95 20.49
C SER A 26 -1.38 6.17 19.56
N ARG A 27 -1.19 6.85 18.42
CA ARG A 27 -2.22 7.08 17.41
C ARG A 27 -2.30 5.94 16.38
N THR A 28 -1.17 5.45 15.92
CA THR A 28 -1.08 4.59 14.74
C THR A 28 -0.89 3.10 15.06
N GLY A 29 -0.52 2.74 16.28
CA GLY A 29 -0.11 1.38 16.64
C GLY A 29 1.30 1.00 16.12
N ILE A 30 2.02 1.90 15.44
CA ILE A 30 3.27 1.62 14.71
C ILE A 30 4.46 2.30 15.41
N ARG A 31 5.29 1.51 16.12
CA ARG A 31 6.37 2.04 16.96
C ARG A 31 7.43 2.83 16.21
N ARG A 32 7.80 2.43 14.98
CA ARG A 32 8.79 3.18 14.19
C ARG A 32 8.41 4.64 13.96
N LEU A 33 7.10 4.98 13.92
CA LEU A 33 6.65 6.35 13.72
C LEU A 33 6.96 7.21 14.96
N THR A 34 6.88 6.63 16.17
CA THR A 34 7.42 7.28 17.38
C THR A 34 8.93 7.50 17.26
N GLY A 35 9.68 6.50 16.81
CA GLY A 35 11.12 6.63 16.57
C GLY A 35 11.44 7.77 15.59
N TYR A 36 10.71 7.89 14.50
CA TYR A 36 10.88 8.98 13.53
C TYR A 36 10.56 10.36 14.11
N ARG A 37 9.51 10.47 14.92
CA ARG A 37 9.21 11.69 15.65
C ARG A 37 10.37 12.08 16.57
N LEU A 38 10.90 11.14 17.35
CA LEU A 38 12.02 11.39 18.27
C LEU A 38 13.31 11.76 17.54
N ILE A 39 13.56 11.25 16.33
CA ILE A 39 14.65 11.70 15.46
C ILE A 39 14.43 13.16 15.06
N GLN A 40 13.22 13.51 14.62
CA GLN A 40 12.88 14.88 14.21
C GLN A 40 12.99 15.88 15.36
N GLU A 41 12.67 15.44 16.58
CA GLU A 41 12.82 16.21 17.81
C GLU A 41 14.27 16.26 18.35
N GLY A 42 15.21 15.56 17.71
CA GLY A 42 16.60 15.48 18.15
C GLY A 42 16.83 14.66 19.44
N LYS A 43 15.84 13.85 19.85
CA LYS A 43 15.89 13.08 21.10
C LYS A 43 16.61 11.73 20.96
N ILE A 44 16.65 11.17 19.76
CA ILE A 44 17.41 9.94 19.45
C ILE A 44 18.26 10.16 18.20
N LYS A 45 19.26 9.29 18.00
CA LYS A 45 20.18 9.37 16.85
C LYS A 45 19.49 9.06 15.53
N GLY A 46 19.81 9.85 14.50
CA GLY A 46 19.33 9.64 13.14
C GLY A 46 19.22 10.94 12.37
N SER A 47 18.95 10.84 11.08
CA SER A 47 18.58 11.96 10.24
C SER A 47 17.36 11.59 9.42
N MET A 48 16.42 12.51 9.28
CA MET A 48 15.22 12.28 8.51
C MET A 48 14.83 13.57 7.77
N ARG A 49 14.73 13.47 6.44
CA ARG A 49 14.18 14.53 5.61
C ARG A 49 12.85 14.08 5.05
N LEU A 50 11.81 14.84 5.31
CA LEU A 50 10.47 14.58 4.85
C LEU A 50 10.13 15.47 3.66
N PRO A 51 9.49 14.94 2.59
CA PRO A 51 8.82 15.77 1.61
C PRO A 51 7.71 16.60 2.27
N VAL A 52 7.48 17.82 1.80
CA VAL A 52 6.43 18.71 2.34
C VAL A 52 5.06 18.04 2.33
N GLY A 53 4.73 17.31 1.26
CA GLY A 53 3.47 16.54 1.16
C GLY A 53 3.37 15.33 2.09
N ALA A 54 4.41 14.99 2.87
CA ALA A 54 4.39 13.92 3.87
C ALA A 54 4.10 14.45 5.30
N LEU A 55 3.57 15.65 5.44
CA LEU A 55 3.31 16.29 6.73
C LEU A 55 1.83 16.30 7.13
N LEU A 56 0.95 15.58 6.43
CA LEU A 56 -0.44 15.39 6.87
C LEU A 56 -0.47 14.51 8.13
N SER A 57 -1.25 14.93 9.11
CA SER A 57 -1.63 14.07 10.23
C SER A 57 -2.61 12.98 9.75
N SER A 58 -2.71 11.89 10.50
CA SER A 58 -3.65 10.79 10.20
C SER A 58 -5.11 11.29 10.09
N ASP A 59 -5.46 12.34 10.86
CA ASP A 59 -6.81 12.92 10.88
C ASP A 59 -7.12 13.80 9.65
N GLN A 60 -6.11 14.20 8.89
CA GLN A 60 -6.26 14.97 7.66
C GLN A 60 -6.43 14.07 6.42
N ILE A 61 -6.36 12.76 6.59
CA ILE A 61 -6.55 11.80 5.50
C ILE A 61 -8.02 11.44 5.40
N HIS A 62 -8.62 11.64 4.22
CA HIS A 62 -10.05 11.44 3.96
C HIS A 62 -10.27 10.56 2.72
N LEU A 63 -11.50 10.05 2.57
CA LEU A 63 -11.96 9.32 1.40
C LEU A 63 -12.76 10.28 0.49
N HIS A 64 -12.27 10.56 -0.71
CA HIS A 64 -12.80 11.62 -1.56
C HIS A 64 -14.08 11.27 -2.31
N LEU A 65 -14.35 9.98 -2.56
CA LEU A 65 -15.57 9.53 -3.25
C LEU A 65 -16.68 9.12 -2.28
N LYS A 66 -16.37 8.87 -1.01
CA LYS A 66 -17.34 8.47 0.01
C LYS A 66 -18.38 9.57 0.23
N GLY A 67 -19.66 9.23 0.05
CA GLY A 67 -20.77 10.16 0.17
C GLY A 67 -20.91 11.18 -0.98
N ALA A 68 -19.88 11.34 -1.81
CA ALA A 68 -19.89 12.25 -2.96
C ALA A 68 -20.25 11.50 -4.25
N ASN A 69 -19.77 10.26 -4.44
CA ASN A 69 -20.08 9.42 -5.61
C ASN A 69 -19.90 7.94 -5.29
N ASP A 70 -20.73 7.42 -4.41
CA ASP A 70 -20.66 6.03 -3.97
C ASP A 70 -21.04 5.01 -5.05
N SER A 71 -21.81 5.42 -6.06
CA SER A 71 -22.27 4.52 -7.15
C SER A 71 -21.31 4.44 -8.33
N PHE A 72 -20.34 5.36 -8.44
CA PHE A 72 -19.40 5.38 -9.54
C PHE A 72 -18.57 4.09 -9.60
N ASP A 73 -18.38 3.57 -10.80
CA ASP A 73 -17.49 2.46 -11.05
C ASP A 73 -16.69 2.67 -12.35
N VAL A 74 -15.53 2.09 -12.42
CA VAL A 74 -14.68 2.09 -13.61
C VAL A 74 -14.68 0.71 -14.23
N ASP A 75 -15.11 0.62 -15.48
CA ASP A 75 -15.05 -0.61 -16.28
C ASP A 75 -14.58 -0.31 -17.71
N VAL A 76 -14.56 -1.34 -18.55
CA VAL A 76 -14.12 -1.25 -19.95
C VAL A 76 -15.00 -0.31 -20.81
N ARG A 77 -16.19 0.06 -20.34
CA ARG A 77 -17.15 0.95 -21.04
C ARG A 77 -17.07 2.37 -20.52
N THR A 78 -16.28 2.64 -19.47
CA THR A 78 -16.13 3.99 -18.94
C THR A 78 -15.57 4.90 -20.03
N PRO A 79 -16.29 5.97 -20.43
CA PRO A 79 -15.86 6.84 -21.51
C PRO A 79 -14.59 7.58 -21.12
N HIS A 80 -13.67 7.73 -22.08
CA HIS A 80 -12.48 8.54 -21.90
C HIS A 80 -12.80 10.04 -21.96
N ASP A 81 -12.22 10.81 -21.05
CA ASP A 81 -12.16 12.26 -21.19
C ASP A 81 -11.18 12.60 -22.34
N PRO A 82 -11.64 13.37 -23.36
CA PRO A 82 -10.81 13.62 -24.54
C PRO A 82 -9.49 14.34 -24.25
N TYR A 83 -9.49 15.27 -23.27
CA TYR A 83 -8.29 16.03 -22.91
C TYR A 83 -7.25 15.13 -22.22
N LEU A 84 -7.69 14.35 -21.22
CA LEU A 84 -6.82 13.42 -20.52
C LEU A 84 -6.32 12.32 -21.45
N GLN A 85 -7.19 11.77 -22.30
CA GLN A 85 -6.82 10.70 -23.23
C GLN A 85 -5.75 11.16 -24.23
N ALA A 86 -5.94 12.31 -24.87
CA ALA A 86 -4.92 12.89 -25.77
C ALA A 86 -3.61 13.20 -25.04
N GLY A 87 -3.69 13.62 -23.77
CA GLY A 87 -2.54 13.83 -22.91
C GLY A 87 -1.78 12.54 -22.63
N ILE A 88 -2.47 11.46 -22.26
CA ILE A 88 -1.88 10.14 -22.02
C ILE A 88 -1.23 9.58 -23.28
N GLU A 89 -1.90 9.63 -24.44
CA GLU A 89 -1.34 9.18 -25.72
C GLU A 89 -0.03 9.91 -26.05
N ARG A 90 0.02 11.23 -25.86
CA ARG A 90 1.24 12.03 -26.05
C ARG A 90 2.34 11.65 -25.09
N ILE A 91 2.02 11.45 -23.79
CA ILE A 91 2.99 11.06 -22.77
C ILE A 91 3.65 9.72 -23.15
N PHE A 92 2.91 8.77 -23.70
CA PHE A 92 3.44 7.45 -24.01
C PHE A 92 3.94 7.28 -25.45
N THR A 93 3.82 8.32 -26.32
CA THR A 93 4.40 8.29 -27.68
C THR A 93 5.92 8.10 -27.60
N GLY A 94 6.43 7.09 -28.31
CA GLY A 94 7.86 6.77 -28.36
C GLY A 94 8.42 6.04 -27.13
N ARG A 95 7.60 5.74 -26.11
CA ARG A 95 8.00 4.92 -24.97
C ARG A 95 7.85 3.43 -25.26
N ASP A 96 8.46 2.62 -24.39
CA ASP A 96 8.39 1.16 -24.49
C ASP A 96 6.93 0.69 -24.57
N PRO A 97 6.58 -0.20 -25.53
CA PRO A 97 5.21 -0.65 -25.75
C PRO A 97 4.64 -1.47 -24.60
N SER A 98 5.46 -1.93 -23.65
CA SER A 98 4.99 -2.68 -22.47
C SER A 98 4.29 -1.83 -21.40
N TYR A 99 4.33 -0.50 -21.50
CA TYR A 99 3.60 0.37 -20.59
C TYR A 99 2.10 0.20 -20.75
N SER A 100 1.40 0.08 -19.62
CA SER A 100 -0.05 0.09 -19.54
C SER A 100 -0.48 0.94 -18.33
N LEU A 101 -1.61 1.65 -18.46
CA LEU A 101 -2.02 2.66 -17.49
C LEU A 101 -3.55 2.79 -17.42
N ALA A 102 -4.05 3.11 -16.24
CA ALA A 102 -5.38 3.64 -16.01
C ALA A 102 -5.28 4.85 -15.07
N LEU A 103 -5.92 5.97 -15.44
CA LEU A 103 -5.91 7.26 -14.75
C LEU A 103 -7.33 7.73 -14.52
N LEU A 104 -7.62 8.25 -13.33
CA LEU A 104 -8.90 8.85 -12.97
C LEU A 104 -8.65 10.16 -12.20
N ASP A 105 -9.07 11.29 -12.75
CA ASP A 105 -9.14 12.56 -12.05
C ASP A 105 -10.49 12.62 -11.27
N ILE A 106 -10.40 12.74 -9.96
CA ILE A 106 -11.52 12.88 -9.03
C ILE A 106 -11.51 14.24 -8.32
N SER A 107 -10.85 15.23 -8.90
CA SER A 107 -10.83 16.60 -8.35
C SER A 107 -12.23 17.19 -8.18
N ASP A 108 -13.15 16.86 -9.08
CA ASP A 108 -14.60 16.92 -8.84
C ASP A 108 -15.13 15.49 -8.65
N PRO A 109 -15.39 15.07 -7.41
CA PRO A 109 -15.80 13.70 -7.14
C PRO A 109 -17.15 13.32 -7.76
N ARG A 110 -17.98 14.32 -8.14
CA ARG A 110 -19.27 14.09 -8.81
C ARG A 110 -19.12 13.85 -10.31
N ARG A 111 -17.99 14.24 -10.88
CA ARG A 111 -17.69 14.13 -12.32
C ARG A 111 -16.28 13.58 -12.55
N PRO A 112 -15.98 12.32 -12.17
CA PRO A 112 -14.69 11.71 -12.40
C PRO A 112 -14.38 11.66 -13.90
N LEU A 113 -13.12 11.93 -14.27
CA LEU A 113 -12.65 11.94 -15.64
C LEU A 113 -11.60 10.83 -15.84
N TYR A 114 -11.84 9.95 -16.79
CA TYR A 114 -11.05 8.73 -17.03
C TYR A 114 -10.22 8.82 -18.30
N ALA A 115 -9.00 8.27 -18.26
CA ALA A 115 -8.16 7.99 -19.43
C ALA A 115 -7.36 6.72 -19.21
N SER A 116 -6.98 6.04 -20.28
CA SER A 116 -6.24 4.78 -20.15
C SER A 116 -5.34 4.47 -21.35
N LEU A 117 -4.40 3.57 -21.11
CA LEU A 117 -3.54 2.96 -22.12
C LEU A 117 -3.46 1.46 -21.82
N ARG A 118 -4.04 0.59 -22.67
CA ARG A 118 -4.07 -0.87 -22.45
C ARG A 118 -4.45 -1.28 -21.03
N PRO A 119 -5.61 -0.80 -20.49
CA PRO A 119 -5.98 -1.00 -19.09
C PRO A 119 -6.20 -2.45 -18.70
N ASP A 120 -6.44 -3.34 -19.67
CA ASP A 120 -6.74 -4.75 -19.46
C ASP A 120 -5.53 -5.68 -19.61
N GLU A 121 -4.37 -5.13 -19.93
CA GLU A 121 -3.13 -5.90 -20.11
C GLU A 121 -2.67 -6.48 -18.76
N LYS A 122 -2.74 -7.81 -18.65
CA LYS A 122 -2.36 -8.53 -17.44
C LYS A 122 -0.86 -8.70 -17.32
N LYS A 123 -0.32 -8.40 -16.15
CA LYS A 123 1.07 -8.68 -15.75
C LYS A 123 1.12 -9.28 -14.35
N ILE A 124 2.20 -9.96 -14.01
CA ILE A 124 2.44 -10.43 -12.62
C ILE A 124 2.53 -9.18 -11.72
N PRO A 125 1.72 -9.07 -10.65
CA PRO A 125 1.61 -7.83 -9.87
C PRO A 125 2.87 -7.52 -9.04
N GLY A 126 3.72 -8.52 -8.78
CA GLY A 126 4.79 -8.37 -7.81
C GLY A 126 4.23 -7.90 -6.46
N SER A 127 4.87 -6.89 -5.87
CA SER A 127 4.42 -6.36 -4.58
C SER A 127 3.10 -5.58 -4.61
N LEU A 128 2.47 -5.33 -5.76
CA LEU A 128 1.09 -4.81 -5.80
C LEU A 128 0.09 -5.84 -5.26
N GLY A 129 0.40 -7.14 -5.33
CA GLY A 129 -0.41 -8.18 -4.70
C GLY A 129 -0.61 -8.01 -3.19
N LYS A 130 0.21 -7.19 -2.52
CA LYS A 130 0.03 -6.84 -1.10
C LYS A 130 -1.25 -6.03 -0.83
N LEU A 131 -1.83 -5.41 -1.87
CA LEU A 131 -3.17 -4.82 -1.80
C LEU A 131 -4.26 -5.88 -1.58
N CYS A 132 -4.11 -7.05 -2.21
CA CYS A 132 -4.99 -8.19 -1.94
C CYS A 132 -4.83 -8.67 -0.49
N VAL A 133 -3.60 -8.73 0.02
CA VAL A 133 -3.32 -9.21 1.39
C VAL A 133 -3.91 -8.26 2.44
N VAL A 134 -3.73 -6.95 2.30
CA VAL A 134 -4.31 -6.01 3.26
C VAL A 134 -5.84 -6.07 3.23
N THR A 135 -6.46 -6.15 2.06
CA THR A 135 -7.91 -6.37 1.90
C THR A 135 -8.33 -7.67 2.58
N GLY A 136 -7.57 -8.74 2.41
CA GLY A 136 -7.81 -10.06 3.01
C GLY A 136 -7.81 -10.03 4.54
N LEU A 137 -6.81 -9.37 5.14
CA LEU A 137 -6.71 -9.25 6.60
C LEU A 137 -7.87 -8.42 7.17
N PHE A 138 -8.14 -7.23 6.61
CA PHE A 138 -9.25 -6.40 7.09
C PHE A 138 -10.61 -7.08 6.89
N GLY A 139 -10.79 -7.84 5.79
CA GLY A 139 -12.00 -8.64 5.58
C GLY A 139 -12.15 -9.76 6.61
N ALA A 140 -11.07 -10.46 6.96
CA ALA A 140 -11.10 -11.48 8.00
C ALA A 140 -11.41 -10.89 9.39
N LEU A 141 -10.84 -9.70 9.68
CA LEU A 141 -11.13 -8.96 10.91
C LEU A 141 -12.61 -8.54 10.98
N ALA A 142 -13.16 -7.99 9.90
CA ALA A 142 -14.56 -7.54 9.86
C ALA A 142 -15.56 -8.70 10.01
N ASP A 143 -15.27 -9.84 9.39
CA ASP A 143 -16.12 -11.04 9.50
C ASP A 143 -16.10 -11.61 10.94
N SER A 144 -14.98 -11.51 11.67
CA SER A 144 -14.83 -12.06 13.02
C SER A 144 -15.22 -11.07 14.13
N TRP A 145 -14.94 -9.79 13.93
CA TRP A 145 -15.22 -8.71 14.89
C TRP A 145 -15.98 -7.56 14.21
N PRO A 146 -17.33 -7.53 14.31
CA PRO A 146 -18.12 -6.44 13.72
C PRO A 146 -17.82 -5.05 14.28
N SER A 147 -17.43 -4.96 15.57
CA SER A 147 -17.07 -3.70 16.22
C SER A 147 -15.69 -3.19 15.77
N ILE A 148 -15.62 -1.93 15.34
CA ILE A 148 -14.35 -1.25 15.00
C ILE A 148 -13.37 -1.29 16.18
N ALA A 149 -13.85 -0.98 17.40
CA ALA A 149 -13.02 -1.00 18.60
C ALA A 149 -12.42 -2.39 18.89
N ALA A 150 -13.16 -3.48 18.61
CA ALA A 150 -12.64 -4.84 18.75
C ALA A 150 -11.56 -5.14 17.69
N ARG A 151 -11.77 -4.74 16.42
CA ARG A 151 -10.77 -4.89 15.35
C ARG A 151 -9.49 -4.10 15.65
N GLU A 152 -9.64 -2.87 16.11
CA GLU A 152 -8.51 -2.04 16.49
C GLU A 152 -7.71 -2.65 17.65
N ARG A 153 -8.40 -3.20 18.66
CA ARG A 153 -7.77 -3.92 19.75
C ARG A 153 -6.98 -5.12 19.25
N VAL A 154 -7.56 -5.95 18.39
CA VAL A 154 -6.86 -7.11 17.81
C VAL A 154 -5.60 -6.65 17.05
N LEU A 155 -5.69 -5.59 16.26
CA LEU A 155 -4.55 -5.06 15.50
C LEU A 155 -3.43 -4.52 16.41
N ARG A 156 -3.77 -3.91 17.55
CA ARG A 156 -2.79 -3.32 18.48
C ARG A 156 -2.20 -4.31 19.47
N GLU A 157 -3.03 -5.22 19.99
CA GLU A 157 -2.65 -6.05 21.13
C GLU A 157 -2.17 -7.44 20.73
N THR A 158 -2.55 -7.94 19.54
CA THR A 158 -2.06 -9.23 19.07
C THR A 158 -0.62 -9.14 18.62
N ILE A 159 0.27 -9.73 19.42
CA ILE A 159 1.69 -9.83 19.07
C ILE A 159 1.93 -11.12 18.29
N VAL A 160 2.42 -10.97 17.06
CA VAL A 160 2.76 -12.07 16.16
C VAL A 160 4.27 -12.21 16.08
N GLU A 161 4.77 -13.41 16.38
CA GLU A 161 6.18 -13.76 16.31
C GLU A 161 6.54 -14.23 14.89
N ALA A 162 7.65 -13.73 14.38
CA ALA A 162 8.21 -14.14 13.10
C ALA A 162 8.65 -15.60 13.11
N ASP A 163 8.13 -16.39 12.21
CA ASP A 163 8.45 -17.81 12.04
C ASP A 163 9.04 -18.12 10.65
N SER A 164 9.05 -19.39 10.25
CA SER A 164 9.62 -19.83 8.99
C SER A 164 8.98 -19.23 7.73
N PHE A 165 7.80 -18.61 7.83
CA PHE A 165 7.15 -17.89 6.72
C PHE A 165 7.94 -16.66 6.26
N ILE A 166 8.89 -16.14 7.06
CA ILE A 166 9.72 -14.99 6.67
C ILE A 166 10.86 -15.31 5.70
N TYR A 167 11.26 -16.56 5.51
CA TYR A 167 12.42 -16.96 4.69
C TYR A 167 12.10 -16.88 3.19
N ARG A 168 12.88 -16.36 2.37
CA ARG A 168 14.04 -15.49 2.33
C ARG A 168 13.56 -14.11 1.86
N ASP A 169 13.66 -13.08 2.67
CA ASP A 169 13.39 -11.70 2.26
C ASP A 169 14.69 -10.89 2.36
N GLY A 170 15.12 -10.29 1.25
CA GLY A 170 16.28 -9.40 1.23
C GLY A 170 15.98 -7.97 1.67
N LYS A 171 14.72 -7.65 2.02
CA LYS A 171 14.32 -6.29 2.39
C LYS A 171 14.51 -6.03 3.88
N THR A 172 14.92 -4.80 4.19
CA THR A 172 15.01 -4.31 5.56
C THR A 172 13.75 -3.56 5.95
N VAL A 173 13.44 -3.57 7.24
CA VAL A 173 12.34 -2.83 7.86
C VAL A 173 12.89 -1.95 9.00
N PRO A 174 12.32 -0.76 9.23
CA PRO A 174 12.69 0.09 10.36
C PRO A 174 12.07 -0.47 11.64
N ILE A 175 12.91 -0.75 12.61
CA ILE A 175 12.53 -1.28 13.94
C ILE A 175 12.87 -0.24 14.99
N TYR A 176 11.94 0.00 15.89
CA TYR A 176 12.11 0.86 17.05
C TYR A 176 11.31 0.28 18.23
N HIS A 177 11.92 0.20 19.39
CA HIS A 177 11.26 -0.07 20.67
C HIS A 177 11.39 1.14 21.57
N GLU A 178 10.48 1.26 22.51
CA GLU A 178 10.54 2.33 23.49
C GLU A 178 11.86 2.27 24.28
N GLY A 179 12.56 3.41 24.34
CA GLY A 179 13.88 3.49 24.95
C GLY A 179 15.06 3.26 24.02
N ASP A 180 14.84 2.84 22.76
CA ASP A 180 15.92 2.68 21.79
C ASP A 180 16.59 4.03 21.46
N ALA A 181 17.92 4.04 21.36
CA ALA A 181 18.69 5.22 21.00
C ALA A 181 18.64 5.60 19.51
N ALA A 182 18.08 4.74 18.65
CA ALA A 182 17.95 4.94 17.21
C ALA A 182 16.89 4.02 16.60
N VAL A 183 16.38 4.37 15.41
CA VAL A 183 15.63 3.44 14.56
C VAL A 183 16.61 2.57 13.79
N VAL A 184 16.51 1.25 13.93
CA VAL A 184 17.42 0.28 13.28
C VAL A 184 16.75 -0.29 12.02
N ASN A 185 17.42 -0.19 10.86
CA ASN A 185 16.97 -0.81 9.62
C ASN A 185 17.66 -2.16 9.43
N ARG A 186 16.93 -3.25 9.53
CA ARG A 186 17.45 -4.62 9.32
C ARG A 186 16.38 -5.55 8.75
N GLN A 187 16.79 -6.68 8.24
CA GLN A 187 15.85 -7.74 7.86
C GLN A 187 15.10 -8.27 9.09
N VAL A 188 13.86 -8.69 8.87
CA VAL A 188 13.09 -9.42 9.89
C VAL A 188 13.78 -10.76 10.17
N GLN A 189 13.94 -11.08 11.43
CA GLN A 189 14.58 -12.30 11.93
C GLN A 189 13.56 -13.21 12.61
N LEU A 190 13.86 -14.51 12.67
CA LEU A 190 13.06 -15.46 13.47
C LEU A 190 12.98 -14.99 14.92
N GLY A 191 11.80 -15.06 15.50
CA GLY A 191 11.55 -14.64 16.85
C GLY A 191 11.26 -13.13 17.01
N ASP A 192 11.41 -12.31 15.96
CA ASP A 192 10.97 -10.91 16.00
C ASP A 192 9.47 -10.83 16.29
N ARG A 193 9.09 -9.88 17.16
CA ARG A 193 7.72 -9.74 17.66
C ARG A 193 7.17 -8.37 17.35
N PHE A 194 6.10 -8.35 16.57
CA PHE A 194 5.39 -7.13 16.15
C PHE A 194 3.89 -7.30 16.35
N ASN A 195 3.17 -6.20 16.61
CA ASN A 195 1.72 -6.22 16.53
C ASN A 195 1.27 -6.26 15.05
N LEU A 196 -0.03 -6.49 14.81
CA LEU A 196 -0.52 -6.61 13.43
C LEU A 196 -0.42 -5.29 12.64
N TRP A 197 -0.52 -4.12 13.31
CA TRP A 197 -0.28 -2.82 12.64
C TRP A 197 1.15 -2.69 12.13
N GLU A 198 2.13 -3.13 12.88
CA GLU A 198 3.53 -3.09 12.46
C GLU A 198 3.81 -4.08 11.33
N TRP A 199 3.22 -5.27 11.37
CA TRP A 199 3.31 -6.21 10.26
C TRP A 199 2.70 -5.65 8.97
N LEU A 200 1.51 -5.02 9.05
CA LEU A 200 0.87 -4.32 7.92
C LEU A 200 1.75 -3.19 7.39
N ASP A 201 2.31 -2.39 8.29
CA ASP A 201 3.20 -1.30 7.92
C ASP A 201 4.46 -1.79 7.22
N HIS A 202 5.15 -2.79 7.76
CA HIS A 202 6.32 -3.39 7.13
C HIS A 202 6.00 -3.98 5.75
N MET A 203 4.81 -4.56 5.59
CA MET A 203 4.33 -5.09 4.31
C MET A 203 4.10 -3.98 3.28
N LEU A 204 3.45 -2.88 3.66
CA LEU A 204 3.05 -1.83 2.73
C LEU A 204 4.13 -0.78 2.54
N SER A 205 4.73 -0.26 3.62
CA SER A 205 5.70 0.83 3.58
C SER A 205 7.07 0.40 3.06
N GLN A 206 7.62 -0.71 3.56
CA GLN A 206 8.90 -1.24 3.12
C GLN A 206 8.75 -2.28 2.01
N SER A 207 7.53 -2.68 1.75
CA SER A 207 7.24 -3.75 0.79
C SER A 207 7.94 -5.08 1.15
N SER A 208 8.14 -5.36 2.46
CA SER A 208 8.74 -6.60 2.95
C SER A 208 7.92 -7.81 2.50
N ASN A 209 8.60 -8.81 1.93
CA ASN A 209 7.99 -10.07 1.53
C ASN A 209 7.76 -10.97 2.74
N ALA A 210 8.65 -10.92 3.72
CA ALA A 210 8.47 -11.57 5.01
C ALA A 210 7.17 -11.10 5.67
N ALA A 211 6.97 -9.77 5.80
CA ALA A 211 5.76 -9.22 6.35
C ALA A 211 4.52 -9.57 5.51
N GLY A 212 4.63 -9.54 4.18
CA GLY A 212 3.53 -9.94 3.29
C GLY A 212 3.06 -11.38 3.52
N SER A 213 4.01 -12.31 3.68
CA SER A 213 3.70 -13.72 3.97
C SER A 213 3.12 -13.89 5.38
N MET A 214 3.65 -13.18 6.39
CA MET A 214 3.12 -13.23 7.75
C MET A 214 1.69 -12.68 7.83
N VAL A 215 1.42 -11.50 7.23
CA VAL A 215 0.06 -10.90 7.22
C VAL A 215 -0.95 -11.82 6.51
N TRP A 216 -0.57 -12.42 5.37
CA TRP A 216 -1.45 -13.38 4.69
C TRP A 216 -1.74 -14.61 5.56
N LYS A 217 -0.72 -15.16 6.23
CA LYS A 217 -0.91 -16.24 7.20
C LYS A 217 -1.89 -15.83 8.30
N GLN A 218 -1.76 -14.62 8.86
CA GLN A 218 -2.70 -14.15 9.89
C GLN A 218 -4.14 -14.03 9.36
N ALA A 219 -4.33 -13.56 8.13
CA ALA A 219 -5.66 -13.53 7.50
C ALA A 219 -6.29 -14.94 7.41
N MET A 220 -5.49 -15.97 7.06
CA MET A 220 -5.94 -17.37 7.07
C MET A 220 -6.30 -17.83 8.48
N LEU A 221 -5.46 -17.55 9.48
CA LEU A 221 -5.68 -17.96 10.87
C LEU A 221 -6.91 -17.29 11.47
N ILE A 222 -7.12 -15.99 11.22
CA ILE A 222 -8.33 -15.29 11.66
C ILE A 222 -9.58 -15.95 11.07
N ARG A 223 -9.58 -16.24 9.76
CA ARG A 223 -10.72 -16.92 9.11
C ARG A 223 -10.96 -18.34 9.64
N ARG A 224 -9.90 -19.02 10.03
CA ARG A 224 -10.02 -20.38 10.58
C ARG A 224 -10.49 -20.43 12.00
N PHE A 225 -9.98 -19.53 12.86
CA PHE A 225 -10.19 -19.58 14.31
C PHE A 225 -11.22 -18.55 14.82
N GLY A 226 -11.56 -17.53 14.01
CA GLY A 226 -12.55 -16.52 14.37
C GLY A 226 -12.22 -15.86 15.72
N LEU A 227 -13.18 -15.86 16.62
CA LEU A 227 -13.03 -15.29 17.98
C LEU A 227 -11.99 -16.01 18.86
N ALA A 228 -11.57 -17.23 18.52
CA ALA A 228 -10.49 -17.95 19.20
C ALA A 228 -9.10 -17.56 18.69
N TYR A 229 -8.98 -16.60 17.76
CA TYR A 229 -7.69 -16.09 17.33
C TYR A 229 -7.06 -15.16 18.39
N PRO A 230 -5.74 -15.20 18.61
CA PRO A 230 -4.76 -16.08 17.97
C PRO A 230 -4.80 -17.51 18.56
N PRO A 231 -4.63 -18.56 17.73
CA PRO A 231 -4.54 -19.92 18.23
C PRO A 231 -3.26 -20.13 19.05
N ALA A 232 -3.26 -21.13 19.91
CA ALA A 232 -2.03 -21.59 20.52
C ALA A 232 -1.05 -22.11 19.44
N ARG A 233 0.26 -21.99 19.67
CA ARG A 233 1.29 -22.39 18.69
C ARG A 233 1.15 -23.85 18.23
N ALA A 234 0.73 -24.73 19.14
CA ALA A 234 0.48 -26.14 18.80
C ALA A 234 -0.69 -26.29 17.83
N GLU A 235 -1.77 -25.52 18.00
CA GLU A 235 -2.95 -25.53 17.13
C GLU A 235 -2.63 -24.95 15.74
N GLU A 236 -1.88 -23.85 15.68
CA GLU A 236 -1.38 -23.27 14.43
C GLU A 236 -0.51 -24.29 13.67
N THR A 237 0.40 -24.94 14.38
CA THR A 237 1.27 -25.96 13.80
C THR A 237 0.48 -27.16 13.28
N ALA A 238 -0.48 -27.63 14.04
CA ALA A 238 -1.37 -28.74 13.65
C ALA A 238 -2.21 -28.36 12.43
N PHE A 239 -2.77 -27.14 12.39
CA PHE A 239 -3.52 -26.61 11.25
C PHE A 239 -2.67 -26.63 9.96
N LEU A 240 -1.45 -26.11 9.99
CA LEU A 240 -0.58 -26.04 8.82
C LEU A 240 -0.01 -27.40 8.38
N LYS A 241 0.13 -28.36 9.30
CA LYS A 241 0.68 -29.70 9.02
C LYS A 241 -0.37 -30.72 8.59
N ASN A 242 -1.55 -30.71 9.24
CA ASN A 242 -2.50 -31.80 9.11
C ASN A 242 -3.55 -31.54 8.03
N ILE A 243 -3.75 -30.29 7.63
CA ILE A 243 -4.66 -29.97 6.52
C ILE A 243 -4.00 -30.31 5.19
N PRO A 244 -4.71 -30.96 4.25
CA PRO A 244 -4.20 -31.24 2.91
C PRO A 244 -3.73 -29.96 2.20
N LYS A 245 -2.61 -30.04 1.46
CA LYS A 245 -2.03 -28.87 0.76
C LYS A 245 -3.01 -28.18 -0.19
N THR A 246 -3.86 -28.94 -0.85
CA THR A 246 -4.92 -28.40 -1.74
C THR A 246 -5.95 -27.59 -0.97
N GLU A 247 -6.33 -28.03 0.21
CA GLU A 247 -7.27 -27.32 1.08
C GLU A 247 -6.62 -26.05 1.67
N LEU A 248 -5.35 -26.14 2.15
CA LEU A 248 -4.61 -24.94 2.60
C LEU A 248 -4.50 -23.90 1.49
N SER A 249 -4.23 -24.32 0.26
CA SER A 249 -4.18 -23.43 -0.91
C SER A 249 -5.53 -22.77 -1.17
N ALA A 250 -6.62 -23.52 -1.10
CA ALA A 250 -7.97 -22.99 -1.27
C ALA A 250 -8.34 -21.99 -0.16
N LEU A 251 -8.00 -22.29 1.10
CA LEU A 251 -8.21 -21.39 2.25
C LEU A 251 -7.39 -20.11 2.11
N ALA A 252 -6.14 -20.23 1.68
CA ALA A 252 -5.27 -19.05 1.45
C ALA A 252 -5.85 -18.13 0.38
N LEU A 253 -6.27 -18.68 -0.76
CA LEU A 253 -6.90 -17.89 -1.82
C LEU A 253 -8.21 -17.27 -1.37
N ALA A 254 -9.10 -18.06 -0.75
CA ALA A 254 -10.40 -17.57 -0.27
C ALA A 254 -10.26 -16.44 0.75
N ALA A 255 -9.18 -16.45 1.57
CA ALA A 255 -8.92 -15.39 2.52
C ALA A 255 -8.70 -14.02 1.86
N LEU A 256 -8.20 -13.99 0.62
CA LEU A 256 -7.99 -12.77 -0.15
C LEU A 256 -9.13 -12.50 -1.13
N GLU A 257 -9.57 -13.50 -1.88
CA GLU A 257 -10.55 -13.34 -2.97
C GLU A 257 -11.94 -12.97 -2.46
N LYS A 258 -12.38 -13.56 -1.34
CA LYS A 258 -13.72 -13.30 -0.80
C LYS A 258 -13.97 -11.82 -0.51
N PRO A 259 -13.13 -11.08 0.24
CA PRO A 259 -13.35 -9.65 0.47
C PRO A 259 -13.10 -8.79 -0.77
N LEU A 260 -12.20 -9.19 -1.70
CA LEU A 260 -12.03 -8.49 -2.98
C LEU A 260 -13.30 -8.58 -3.83
N THR A 261 -13.85 -9.78 -3.98
CA THR A 261 -15.09 -10.00 -4.74
C THR A 261 -16.28 -9.28 -4.10
N ALA A 262 -16.36 -9.29 -2.76
CA ALA A 262 -17.40 -8.55 -2.03
C ALA A 262 -17.29 -7.03 -2.27
N ALA A 263 -16.08 -6.49 -2.47
CA ALA A 263 -15.84 -5.10 -2.86
C ALA A 263 -16.10 -4.83 -4.35
N GLY A 264 -16.50 -5.84 -5.14
CA GLY A 264 -16.75 -5.74 -6.58
C GLY A 264 -15.51 -5.82 -7.44
N ILE A 265 -14.39 -6.33 -6.92
CA ILE A 265 -13.15 -6.54 -7.68
C ILE A 265 -13.21 -7.88 -8.41
N ASP A 266 -12.88 -7.87 -9.70
CA ASP A 266 -12.87 -9.06 -10.54
C ASP A 266 -11.60 -9.90 -10.29
N ALA A 267 -11.77 -11.06 -9.64
CA ALA A 267 -10.70 -12.01 -9.36
C ALA A 267 -10.04 -12.58 -10.62
N SER A 268 -10.67 -12.47 -11.80
CA SER A 268 -10.04 -12.82 -13.06
C SER A 268 -9.04 -11.76 -13.57
N ARG A 269 -9.06 -10.55 -13.01
CA ARG A 269 -8.27 -9.38 -13.42
C ARG A 269 -7.30 -8.90 -12.35
N LEU A 270 -7.57 -9.16 -11.06
CA LEU A 270 -6.67 -8.90 -9.93
C LEU A 270 -6.67 -10.09 -8.98
N ARG A 271 -5.54 -10.80 -8.95
CA ARG A 271 -5.35 -11.98 -8.11
C ARG A 271 -3.92 -12.08 -7.59
N LEU A 272 -3.78 -12.39 -6.32
CA LEU A 272 -2.53 -12.88 -5.74
C LEU A 272 -2.69 -14.38 -5.45
N GLY A 273 -1.98 -15.22 -6.18
CA GLY A 273 -2.10 -16.67 -6.10
C GLY A 273 -1.01 -17.37 -5.30
N THR A 274 0.11 -16.70 -4.97
CA THR A 274 1.23 -17.32 -4.27
C THR A 274 1.83 -16.40 -3.21
N PHE A 275 2.31 -16.98 -2.13
CA PHE A 275 3.02 -16.25 -1.06
C PHE A 275 4.31 -15.60 -1.57
N PHE A 276 4.81 -14.60 -0.83
CA PHE A 276 5.97 -13.79 -1.24
C PHE A 276 7.32 -14.42 -0.89
N THR A 277 7.34 -15.40 0.00
CA THR A 277 8.57 -16.05 0.47
C THR A 277 8.59 -17.52 0.11
N ARG A 278 9.79 -18.06 -0.09
CA ARG A 278 9.96 -19.46 -0.53
C ARG A 278 9.34 -20.47 0.44
N ASN A 279 9.57 -20.29 1.75
CA ASN A 279 9.07 -21.23 2.73
C ASN A 279 7.55 -21.16 2.88
N ALA A 280 6.97 -19.95 2.84
CA ALA A 280 5.52 -19.81 2.86
C ALA A 280 4.88 -20.48 1.63
N SER A 281 5.43 -20.29 0.42
CA SER A 281 4.94 -20.96 -0.79
C SER A 281 5.12 -22.48 -0.76
N ALA A 282 6.17 -22.99 -0.10
CA ALA A 282 6.35 -24.42 0.10
C ALA A 282 5.36 -24.99 1.14
N ALA A 283 5.04 -24.20 2.19
CA ALA A 283 4.05 -24.59 3.19
C ALA A 283 2.63 -24.58 2.61
N VAL A 284 2.29 -23.57 1.84
CA VAL A 284 0.98 -23.37 1.20
C VAL A 284 1.21 -23.15 -0.31
N PRO A 285 1.10 -24.22 -1.14
CA PRO A 285 1.29 -24.10 -2.58
C PRO A 285 0.35 -23.10 -3.20
N GLY A 286 0.87 -22.30 -4.13
CA GLY A 286 0.14 -21.23 -4.78
C GLY A 286 -0.30 -21.54 -6.20
N THR A 287 -0.96 -20.56 -6.81
CA THR A 287 -1.38 -20.53 -8.20
C THR A 287 -0.84 -19.28 -8.90
N ALA A 288 -1.26 -19.02 -10.14
CA ALA A 288 -0.87 -17.83 -10.87
C ALA A 288 -1.36 -16.54 -10.20
N SER A 289 -0.51 -15.51 -10.24
CA SER A 289 -0.82 -14.14 -9.82
C SER A 289 -0.85 -13.23 -11.03
N TYR A 290 -1.82 -12.34 -11.11
CA TYR A 290 -1.96 -11.35 -12.18
C TYR A 290 -2.70 -10.11 -11.71
N ALA A 291 -2.45 -9.01 -12.39
CA ALA A 291 -3.17 -7.75 -12.26
C ALA A 291 -3.19 -7.02 -13.59
N CYS A 292 -4.16 -6.13 -13.79
CA CYS A 292 -4.16 -5.16 -14.87
C CYS A 292 -4.43 -3.74 -14.33
N PRO A 293 -4.00 -2.68 -15.04
CA PRO A 293 -4.17 -1.30 -14.58
C PRO A 293 -5.63 -0.93 -14.29
N GLY A 294 -6.56 -1.37 -15.12
CA GLY A 294 -7.99 -1.07 -14.95
C GLY A 294 -8.55 -1.59 -13.63
N GLU A 295 -8.22 -2.85 -13.27
CA GLU A 295 -8.72 -3.43 -12.03
C GLU A 295 -8.01 -2.91 -10.78
N LEU A 296 -6.72 -2.57 -10.89
CA LEU A 296 -6.00 -1.85 -9.84
C LEU A 296 -6.58 -0.45 -9.60
N LEU A 297 -6.94 0.28 -10.67
CA LEU A 297 -7.63 1.56 -10.56
C LEU A 297 -9.01 1.39 -9.91
N ARG A 298 -9.76 0.36 -10.30
CA ARG A 298 -11.05 0.03 -9.70
C ARG A 298 -10.92 -0.21 -8.19
N TRP A 299 -9.86 -0.93 -7.77
CA TRP A 299 -9.55 -1.12 -6.35
C TRP A 299 -9.33 0.21 -5.62
N LEU A 300 -8.60 1.17 -6.23
CA LEU A 300 -8.41 2.52 -5.68
C LEU A 300 -9.74 3.30 -5.60
N VAL A 301 -10.61 3.16 -6.59
CA VAL A 301 -11.97 3.76 -6.57
C VAL A 301 -12.78 3.20 -5.40
N LYS A 302 -12.78 1.87 -5.22
CA LYS A 302 -13.48 1.23 -4.09
C LYS A 302 -12.89 1.65 -2.74
N LEU A 303 -11.57 1.86 -2.68
CA LEU A 303 -10.90 2.41 -1.49
C LEU A 303 -11.45 3.82 -1.18
N GLU A 304 -11.45 4.73 -2.16
CA GLU A 304 -11.93 6.11 -1.99
C GLU A 304 -13.43 6.21 -1.72
N GLN A 305 -14.20 5.19 -2.07
CA GLN A 305 -15.62 5.07 -1.74
C GLN A 305 -15.88 4.48 -0.33
N GLY A 306 -14.85 4.05 0.39
CA GLY A 306 -15.03 3.36 1.67
C GLY A 306 -15.61 1.94 1.52
N LYS A 307 -15.38 1.29 0.36
CA LYS A 307 -15.95 -0.03 0.02
C LYS A 307 -14.94 -1.18 0.02
N ILE A 308 -13.69 -0.91 0.32
CA ILE A 308 -12.74 -1.97 0.62
C ILE A 308 -13.01 -2.46 2.04
N VAL A 309 -13.79 -3.53 2.14
CA VAL A 309 -14.39 -4.10 3.35
C VAL A 309 -15.48 -3.19 3.93
N ASP A 310 -15.10 -2.08 4.54
CA ASP A 310 -15.97 -1.02 5.05
C ASP A 310 -15.22 0.33 5.07
N GLU A 311 -15.91 1.39 5.49
CA GLU A 311 -15.37 2.76 5.50
C GLU A 311 -14.12 2.88 6.39
N TRP A 312 -14.17 2.35 7.60
CA TRP A 312 -13.04 2.38 8.53
C TRP A 312 -11.84 1.62 7.97
N SER A 313 -12.03 0.41 7.47
CA SER A 313 -10.97 -0.40 6.86
C SER A 313 -10.34 0.30 5.66
N SER A 314 -11.16 0.90 4.79
CA SER A 314 -10.68 1.67 3.64
C SER A 314 -9.82 2.85 4.06
N LEU A 315 -10.26 3.61 5.08
CA LEU A 315 -9.51 4.75 5.61
C LEU A 315 -8.18 4.33 6.22
N GLU A 316 -8.17 3.26 7.02
CA GLU A 316 -6.94 2.75 7.63
C GLU A 316 -5.96 2.19 6.58
N ILE A 317 -6.45 1.51 5.53
CA ILE A 317 -5.62 1.09 4.41
C ILE A 317 -5.03 2.31 3.68
N LYS A 318 -5.82 3.37 3.45
CA LYS A 318 -5.34 4.61 2.84
C LYS A 318 -4.22 5.25 3.68
N LYS A 319 -4.39 5.31 5.01
CA LYS A 319 -3.34 5.80 5.93
C LYS A 319 -2.05 4.96 5.83
N LEU A 320 -2.14 3.64 5.80
CA LEU A 320 -0.98 2.75 5.62
C LEU A 320 -0.25 3.00 4.30
N LEU A 321 -0.98 3.29 3.20
CA LEU A 321 -0.37 3.66 1.92
C LEU A 321 0.33 5.03 1.98
N TYR A 322 -0.08 5.92 2.86
CA TYR A 322 0.57 7.22 3.11
C TYR A 322 1.84 7.10 3.95
N PHE A 323 1.90 6.17 4.90
CA PHE A 323 3.04 6.00 5.82
C PHE A 323 4.32 5.50 5.14
N VAL A 324 4.33 5.43 3.82
CA VAL A 324 5.47 4.93 3.04
C VAL A 324 6.61 5.95 3.01
N ARG A 325 7.78 5.56 3.52
CA ARG A 325 9.02 6.32 3.45
C ARG A 325 10.23 5.36 3.28
N PRO A 326 11.11 5.61 2.34
CA PRO A 326 11.09 6.66 1.31
C PRO A 326 10.08 6.38 0.19
N ARG A 327 9.71 7.42 -0.56
CA ARG A 327 8.94 7.29 -1.80
C ARG A 327 9.83 6.75 -2.91
N TYR A 328 9.26 5.93 -3.79
CA TYR A 328 9.98 5.28 -4.89
C TYR A 328 9.30 5.54 -6.23
N ARG A 329 10.07 5.49 -7.34
CA ARG A 329 9.55 5.48 -8.71
C ARG A 329 8.54 6.60 -8.94
N TYR A 330 7.32 6.28 -9.38
CA TYR A 330 6.23 7.24 -9.59
C TYR A 330 6.11 8.25 -8.43
N ALA A 331 5.98 7.74 -7.21
CA ALA A 331 5.77 8.56 -6.02
C ALA A 331 6.96 9.45 -5.64
N SER A 332 8.15 9.17 -6.14
CA SER A 332 9.37 9.97 -5.89
C SER A 332 9.65 11.04 -6.96
N SER A 333 8.70 11.28 -7.87
CA SER A 333 8.82 12.37 -8.84
C SER A 333 9.02 13.72 -8.12
N PRO A 334 9.99 14.56 -8.55
CA PRO A 334 10.17 15.90 -8.01
C PRO A 334 8.91 16.79 -8.11
N ALA A 335 8.06 16.55 -9.13
CA ALA A 335 6.79 17.26 -9.27
C ALA A 335 5.79 16.96 -8.14
N LEU A 336 5.94 15.82 -7.45
CA LEU A 336 5.06 15.38 -6.36
C LEU A 336 5.59 15.71 -4.97
N LEU A 337 6.65 16.48 -4.82
CA LEU A 337 7.24 16.79 -3.51
C LEU A 337 6.25 17.46 -2.55
N LYS A 338 5.37 18.32 -3.07
CA LYS A 338 4.36 19.04 -2.29
C LYS A 338 3.02 18.30 -2.20
N ALA A 339 2.86 17.20 -2.91
CA ALA A 339 1.64 16.41 -2.92
C ALA A 339 1.64 15.37 -1.79
N ALA A 340 0.47 15.10 -1.22
CA ALA A 340 0.26 13.88 -0.47
C ALA A 340 0.13 12.73 -1.45
N VAL A 341 0.95 11.68 -1.27
CA VAL A 341 0.99 10.53 -2.19
C VAL A 341 0.81 9.25 -1.40
N PHE A 342 -0.30 8.60 -1.64
CA PHE A 342 -0.67 7.30 -1.08
C PHE A 342 -0.33 6.24 -2.12
N PHE A 343 0.67 5.41 -1.88
CA PHE A 343 1.13 4.58 -2.98
C PHE A 343 1.61 3.19 -2.57
N LYS A 344 1.59 2.29 -3.55
CA LYS A 344 2.26 1.00 -3.51
C LYS A 344 3.02 0.77 -4.81
N SER A 345 4.24 0.29 -4.70
CA SER A 345 5.03 -0.15 -5.87
C SER A 345 5.12 -1.67 -5.94
N GLY A 346 5.28 -2.19 -7.15
CA GLY A 346 5.56 -3.59 -7.46
C GLY A 346 6.77 -3.73 -8.37
N SER A 347 7.53 -4.81 -8.25
CA SER A 347 8.58 -5.17 -9.20
C SER A 347 8.91 -6.66 -9.11
N LEU A 348 9.32 -7.17 -10.25
CA LEU A 348 9.91 -8.51 -10.40
C LEU A 348 10.87 -8.44 -11.59
N PHE A 349 12.05 -9.04 -11.49
CA PHE A 349 12.93 -9.20 -12.64
C PHE A 349 13.53 -10.60 -12.66
N GLU A 350 13.69 -11.11 -13.87
CA GLU A 350 14.26 -12.42 -14.14
C GLU A 350 15.32 -12.29 -15.24
N CYS A 351 16.40 -13.07 -15.06
CA CYS A 351 17.56 -13.01 -15.92
C CYS A 351 17.88 -14.40 -16.47
N ARG A 352 18.22 -14.46 -17.76
CA ARG A 352 18.89 -15.60 -18.37
C ARG A 352 20.28 -15.18 -18.85
N PRO A 353 21.26 -16.11 -18.83
CA PRO A 353 22.57 -15.85 -19.44
C PRO A 353 22.39 -15.40 -20.89
N GLU A 354 23.04 -14.29 -21.27
CA GLU A 354 23.03 -13.73 -22.60
C GLU A 354 24.42 -13.19 -22.91
N PRO A 355 25.07 -13.54 -24.06
CA PRO A 355 26.36 -13.03 -24.44
C PRO A 355 26.36 -11.49 -24.49
N GLY A 356 27.38 -10.86 -23.87
CA GLY A 356 27.54 -9.41 -23.84
C GLY A 356 26.54 -8.65 -22.93
N TYR A 357 25.67 -9.34 -22.16
CA TYR A 357 24.74 -8.70 -21.24
C TYR A 357 24.91 -9.23 -19.80
N HIS A 358 25.12 -8.29 -18.86
CA HIS A 358 25.10 -8.56 -17.42
C HIS A 358 23.83 -8.00 -16.78
N CYS A 359 23.01 -8.89 -16.26
CA CYS A 359 21.75 -8.56 -15.63
C CYS A 359 21.97 -7.95 -14.24
N GLY A 360 21.66 -6.68 -14.11
CA GLY A 360 21.66 -5.96 -12.82
C GLY A 360 20.29 -5.93 -12.17
N GLN A 361 20.23 -5.37 -10.97
CA GLN A 361 18.98 -5.18 -10.26
C GLN A 361 18.01 -4.29 -11.08
N TYR A 362 16.78 -4.76 -11.29
CA TYR A 362 15.77 -4.12 -12.14
C TYR A 362 16.21 -3.91 -13.61
N ARG A 363 17.03 -4.83 -14.12
CA ARG A 363 17.47 -4.88 -15.52
C ARG A 363 17.35 -6.30 -16.08
N GLY A 364 16.23 -6.97 -15.78
CA GLY A 364 15.94 -8.30 -16.30
C GLY A 364 15.85 -8.33 -17.84
N ASN A 365 16.33 -9.42 -18.44
CA ASN A 365 16.23 -9.63 -19.89
C ASN A 365 15.16 -10.65 -20.29
N GLN A 366 14.50 -11.29 -19.31
CA GLN A 366 13.33 -12.17 -19.52
C GLN A 366 12.05 -11.51 -19.00
N THR A 367 12.11 -11.00 -17.80
CA THR A 367 11.05 -10.26 -17.14
C THR A 367 11.68 -9.08 -16.40
N ASN A 368 11.09 -7.89 -16.53
CA ASN A 368 11.56 -6.71 -15.83
C ASN A 368 10.39 -5.78 -15.47
N LEU A 369 9.51 -6.31 -14.65
CA LEU A 369 8.27 -5.65 -14.24
C LEU A 369 8.55 -4.51 -13.27
N MET A 370 7.95 -3.35 -13.55
CA MET A 370 7.93 -2.20 -12.66
C MET A 370 6.53 -1.60 -12.66
N HIS A 371 5.93 -1.46 -11.48
CA HIS A 371 4.54 -1.06 -11.32
C HIS A 371 4.38 -0.04 -10.22
N SER A 372 3.36 0.80 -10.35
CA SER A 372 2.97 1.79 -9.36
C SER A 372 1.47 1.95 -9.34
N VAL A 373 0.87 1.98 -8.15
CA VAL A 373 -0.46 2.55 -7.93
C VAL A 373 -0.31 3.72 -6.98
N ALA A 374 -1.05 4.81 -7.22
CA ALA A 374 -1.03 5.97 -6.36
C ALA A 374 -2.38 6.68 -6.33
N ILE A 375 -2.69 7.26 -5.17
CA ILE A 375 -3.62 8.37 -5.02
C ILE A 375 -2.74 9.59 -4.79
N VAL A 376 -2.98 10.66 -5.52
CA VAL A 376 -2.22 11.90 -5.42
C VAL A 376 -3.16 13.04 -5.09
N GLU A 377 -2.89 13.72 -3.98
CA GLU A 377 -3.60 14.93 -3.56
C GLU A 377 -2.64 16.12 -3.69
N SER A 378 -2.83 16.95 -4.71
CA SER A 378 -1.93 18.03 -5.09
C SER A 378 -2.68 19.35 -5.26
N GLY A 379 -2.62 20.23 -4.27
CA GLY A 379 -3.41 21.45 -4.23
C GLY A 379 -4.91 21.15 -4.22
N LYS A 380 -5.62 21.60 -5.28
CA LYS A 380 -7.06 21.32 -5.46
C LYS A 380 -7.31 20.06 -6.31
N ARG A 381 -6.28 19.40 -6.77
CA ARG A 381 -6.39 18.23 -7.65
C ARG A 381 -6.21 16.95 -6.88
N VAL A 382 -7.08 15.99 -7.14
CA VAL A 382 -7.01 14.62 -6.62
C VAL A 382 -7.16 13.65 -7.77
N TYR A 383 -6.22 12.74 -7.92
CA TYR A 383 -6.30 11.73 -8.98
C TYR A 383 -5.74 10.37 -8.55
N LEU A 384 -6.25 9.33 -9.18
CA LEU A 384 -5.87 7.94 -8.99
C LEU A 384 -5.13 7.46 -10.22
N VAL A 385 -4.05 6.72 -10.03
CA VAL A 385 -3.28 6.14 -11.14
C VAL A 385 -2.84 4.72 -10.84
N ALA A 386 -2.96 3.85 -11.83
CA ALA A 386 -2.37 2.52 -11.85
C ALA A 386 -1.54 2.37 -13.12
N MET A 387 -0.23 2.13 -13.00
CA MET A 387 0.70 1.99 -14.11
C MET A 387 1.52 0.72 -13.96
N MET A 388 1.64 -0.02 -15.06
CA MET A 388 2.41 -1.26 -15.14
C MET A 388 3.32 -1.25 -16.36
N SER A 389 4.51 -1.85 -16.25
CA SER A 389 5.47 -1.95 -17.35
C SER A 389 6.32 -3.22 -17.28
N ASN A 390 6.95 -3.59 -18.40
CA ASN A 390 7.92 -4.68 -18.52
C ASN A 390 9.09 -4.27 -19.43
N VAL A 391 9.76 -3.16 -19.10
CA VAL A 391 10.87 -2.61 -19.91
C VAL A 391 12.10 -3.47 -19.69
N LEU A 392 12.44 -4.30 -20.67
CA LEU A 392 13.57 -5.24 -20.57
C LEU A 392 14.92 -4.52 -20.61
N LYS A 393 15.91 -5.08 -19.88
CA LYS A 393 17.32 -4.65 -19.85
C LYS A 393 17.56 -3.24 -19.30
N ALA A 394 16.53 -2.49 -18.94
CA ALA A 394 16.63 -1.12 -18.45
C ALA A 394 15.93 -0.93 -17.11
N ASN A 395 16.55 -0.20 -16.17
CA ASN A 395 15.89 0.23 -14.96
C ASN A 395 15.01 1.46 -15.25
N SER A 396 13.71 1.25 -15.39
CA SER A 396 12.73 2.29 -15.74
C SER A 396 12.28 3.17 -14.56
N ALA A 397 12.96 3.11 -13.39
CA ALA A 397 12.54 3.86 -12.20
C ALA A 397 12.51 5.38 -12.44
N VAL A 398 13.49 5.93 -13.14
CA VAL A 398 13.56 7.36 -13.49
C VAL A 398 12.48 7.72 -14.53
N GLU A 399 12.21 6.84 -15.47
CA GLU A 399 11.12 7.05 -16.44
C GLU A 399 9.76 7.09 -15.76
N HIS A 400 9.53 6.23 -14.73
CA HIS A 400 8.33 6.32 -13.88
C HIS A 400 8.21 7.67 -13.16
N GLN A 401 9.31 8.27 -12.71
CA GLN A 401 9.30 9.62 -12.12
C GLN A 401 8.95 10.69 -13.17
N THR A 402 9.51 10.57 -14.37
CA THR A 402 9.24 11.49 -15.48
C THR A 402 7.77 11.43 -15.88
N ILE A 403 7.22 10.23 -16.09
CA ILE A 403 5.80 10.02 -16.41
C ILE A 403 4.90 10.61 -15.30
N ALA A 404 5.25 10.40 -14.03
CA ALA A 404 4.51 10.98 -12.91
C ALA A 404 4.48 12.51 -12.97
N GLY A 405 5.60 13.16 -13.31
CA GLY A 405 5.67 14.61 -13.47
C GLY A 405 4.89 15.12 -14.69
N GLU A 406 4.81 14.33 -15.76
CA GLU A 406 4.01 14.69 -16.95
C GLU A 406 2.51 14.53 -16.68
N ILE A 407 2.10 13.46 -15.99
CA ILE A 407 0.71 13.28 -15.56
C ILE A 407 0.30 14.38 -14.58
N GLU A 408 1.15 14.73 -13.61
CA GLU A 408 0.89 15.84 -12.69
C GLU A 408 0.65 17.15 -13.45
N ARG A 409 1.51 17.49 -14.42
CA ARG A 409 1.32 18.69 -15.28
C ARG A 409 0.04 18.62 -16.09
N LEU A 410 -0.30 17.45 -16.65
CA LEU A 410 -1.54 17.24 -17.41
C LEU A 410 -2.78 17.52 -16.52
N ILE A 411 -2.79 16.99 -15.31
CA ILE A 411 -3.89 17.18 -14.35
C ILE A 411 -3.97 18.65 -13.89
N GLN A 412 -2.84 19.29 -13.59
CA GLN A 412 -2.82 20.68 -13.13
C GLN A 412 -3.23 21.68 -14.21
N SER A 413 -2.87 21.42 -15.48
CA SER A 413 -3.18 22.30 -16.62
C SER A 413 -4.57 22.07 -17.21
N ARG A 414 -5.36 21.13 -16.71
CA ARG A 414 -6.71 20.87 -17.19
C ARG A 414 -7.61 22.09 -16.94
N PRO A 415 -8.36 22.57 -17.95
CA PRO A 415 -9.39 23.57 -17.74
C PRO A 415 -10.40 23.12 -16.66
N GLY A 416 -10.89 24.08 -15.88
CA GLY A 416 -11.85 23.82 -14.80
C GLY A 416 -13.23 23.41 -15.28
#